data_8aa48cfb0e6575574f0bb42c52dddd11
#
_entry.id   8aa48cfb0e6575574f0bb42c52dddd11
#
_cell.length_a   1.000
_cell.length_b   1.000
_cell.length_c   1.000
_cell.angle_alpha   90.00
_cell.angle_beta   90.00
_cell.angle_gamma   90.00
#
_symmetry.space_group_name_H-M   'P 1'
#
loop_
_entity.id
_entity.type
_entity.pdbx_description
1 polymer ?
#
loop_
_entity_poly.entity_id
_entity_poly.type
_entity_poly.pdbx_seq_one_letter_code
_entity_poly.pdbx_strand_id
1 'polypeptide(L)'
;MLRRTASLAFLSTVLLTAACAQPALNVAGKRQKLVLQVSDAEAAKWNLALNNAKNVQDELGASNVDIEIVAYGPGINMIKFDSVANSRVSEAIKAGISVVACENTMRNLKISRSDIITGAIYVPAGVVQIMRRQSEGYAYVRP
;
A
#
# COMPACT_ATOMS: atom_id res chain seq x y z
N MET A 1 -29.82 51.56 61.19
CA MET A 1 -29.73 51.54 59.71
C MET A 1 -28.67 50.52 59.28
N LEU A 2 -29.06 49.33 58.91
CA LEU A 2 -28.16 48.24 58.50
C LEU A 2 -28.14 48.19 56.98
N ARG A 3 -26.97 48.43 56.36
CA ARG A 3 -26.77 48.22 54.92
C ARG A 3 -26.23 46.82 54.70
N ARG A 4 -27.04 45.99 54.08
CA ARG A 4 -26.64 44.65 53.61
C ARG A 4 -25.98 44.81 52.22
N THR A 5 -24.71 44.47 52.10
CA THR A 5 -24.00 44.33 50.84
C THR A 5 -24.12 42.89 50.39
N ALA A 6 -24.76 42.65 49.22
CA ALA A 6 -24.88 41.38 48.61
C ALA A 6 -23.63 41.17 47.66
N SER A 7 -22.82 40.16 47.96
CA SER A 7 -21.73 39.74 47.10
C SER A 7 -22.26 38.76 46.06
N LEU A 8 -22.23 39.13 44.79
CA LEU A 8 -22.46 38.20 43.68
C LEU A 8 -21.16 37.41 43.40
N ALA A 9 -21.22 36.12 43.65
CA ALA A 9 -20.17 35.18 43.21
C ALA A 9 -20.42 34.80 41.74
N PHE A 10 -19.50 35.21 40.85
CA PHE A 10 -19.47 34.73 39.47
C PHE A 10 -18.85 33.34 39.43
N LEU A 11 -19.67 32.34 39.12
CA LEU A 11 -19.21 30.99 38.83
C LEU A 11 -18.74 30.93 37.36
N SER A 12 -17.43 30.97 37.13
CA SER A 12 -16.84 30.79 35.81
C SER A 12 -16.79 29.28 35.50
N THR A 13 -17.69 28.82 34.60
CA THR A 13 -17.69 27.47 34.08
C THR A 13 -16.59 27.36 33.01
N VAL A 14 -15.48 26.70 33.32
CA VAL A 14 -14.45 26.36 32.35
C VAL A 14 -14.94 25.12 31.56
N LEU A 15 -15.35 25.31 30.30
CA LEU A 15 -15.58 24.18 29.36
C LEU A 15 -14.21 23.59 28.97
N LEU A 16 -13.88 22.43 29.51
CA LEU A 16 -12.79 21.60 28.96
C LEU A 16 -13.26 21.01 27.63
N THR A 17 -12.82 21.58 26.51
CA THR A 17 -12.90 20.93 25.21
C THR A 17 -11.82 19.81 25.16
N ALA A 18 -12.23 18.57 25.36
CA ALA A 18 -11.39 17.42 25.09
C ALA A 18 -11.16 17.35 23.56
N ALA A 19 -10.04 17.90 23.10
CA ALA A 19 -9.57 17.65 21.75
C ALA A 19 -9.23 16.16 21.66
N CYS A 20 -10.00 15.39 20.88
CA CYS A 20 -9.65 14.02 20.47
C CYS A 20 -8.39 14.14 19.60
N ALA A 21 -7.22 14.13 20.20
CA ALA A 21 -5.97 13.91 19.49
C ALA A 21 -6.02 12.48 18.98
N GLN A 22 -6.26 12.31 17.66
CA GLN A 22 -6.02 11.05 17.01
C GLN A 22 -4.53 10.73 17.18
N PRO A 23 -4.17 9.51 17.66
CA PRO A 23 -2.78 9.13 17.71
C PRO A 23 -2.26 9.18 16.28
N ALA A 24 -1.39 10.13 15.97
CA ALA A 24 -0.57 10.07 14.78
C ALA A 24 0.12 8.69 14.84
N LEU A 25 -0.07 7.87 13.79
CA LEU A 25 0.65 6.61 13.66
C LEU A 25 2.14 6.96 13.78
N ASN A 26 2.70 6.71 14.96
CA ASN A 26 4.09 7.00 15.22
C ASN A 26 4.93 5.94 14.51
N VAL A 27 5.20 6.19 13.22
CA VAL A 27 5.98 5.32 12.31
C VAL A 27 7.49 5.50 12.55
N ALA A 28 7.86 6.25 13.59
CA ALA A 28 9.26 6.46 13.93
C ALA A 28 9.90 5.15 14.39
N GLY A 29 10.63 4.47 13.50
CA GLY A 29 11.57 3.41 13.81
C GLY A 29 11.35 2.06 13.13
N LYS A 30 10.19 1.72 12.56
CA LYS A 30 9.98 0.45 11.86
C LYS A 30 9.49 0.68 10.44
N ARG A 31 10.25 0.18 9.47
CA ARG A 31 9.89 0.23 8.05
C ARG A 31 8.53 -0.44 7.84
N GLN A 32 7.59 0.28 7.23
CA GLN A 32 6.26 -0.26 6.93
C GLN A 32 6.35 -1.24 5.77
N LYS A 33 5.40 -2.18 5.70
CA LYS A 33 5.43 -3.25 4.69
C LYS A 33 4.05 -3.42 4.06
N LEU A 34 3.99 -3.41 2.74
CA LEU A 34 2.76 -3.54 1.97
C LEU A 34 2.90 -4.60 0.88
N VAL A 35 1.97 -5.55 0.81
CA VAL A 35 1.83 -6.45 -0.33
C VAL A 35 0.51 -6.19 -1.04
N LEU A 36 0.60 -5.90 -2.34
CA LEU A 36 -0.54 -5.65 -3.22
C LEU A 36 -0.78 -6.86 -4.11
N GLN A 37 -2.00 -7.38 -4.10
CA GLN A 37 -2.43 -8.43 -5.01
C GLN A 37 -2.95 -7.84 -6.31
N VAL A 38 -2.46 -8.35 -7.45
CA VAL A 38 -3.00 -8.07 -8.77
C VAL A 38 -3.35 -9.39 -9.45
N SER A 39 -4.64 -9.70 -9.51
CA SER A 39 -5.16 -10.94 -10.10
C SER A 39 -6.22 -10.71 -11.18
N ASP A 40 -6.61 -9.47 -11.40
CA ASP A 40 -7.68 -9.07 -12.32
C ASP A 40 -7.09 -8.72 -13.71
N ALA A 41 -7.90 -8.88 -14.78
CA ALA A 41 -7.47 -8.59 -16.17
C ALA A 41 -7.60 -7.10 -16.54
N GLU A 42 -8.34 -6.33 -15.74
CA GLU A 42 -8.75 -4.97 -16.07
C GLU A 42 -7.64 -3.95 -15.81
N ALA A 43 -7.29 -3.17 -16.83
CA ALA A 43 -6.30 -2.10 -16.72
C ALA A 43 -6.64 -1.06 -15.62
N ALA A 44 -7.92 -0.84 -15.34
CA ALA A 44 -8.35 0.04 -14.25
C ALA A 44 -7.86 -0.47 -12.88
N LYS A 45 -7.92 -1.80 -12.64
CA LYS A 45 -7.41 -2.44 -11.43
C LYS A 45 -5.89 -2.36 -11.32
N TRP A 46 -5.18 -2.53 -12.44
CA TRP A 46 -3.73 -2.37 -12.49
C TRP A 46 -3.31 -0.95 -12.13
N ASN A 47 -4.00 0.03 -12.73
CA ASN A 47 -3.76 1.44 -12.45
C ASN A 47 -4.05 1.79 -10.99
N LEU A 48 -5.10 1.22 -10.39
CA LEU A 48 -5.41 1.41 -8.98
C LEU A 48 -4.31 0.84 -8.07
N ALA A 49 -3.81 -0.37 -8.37
CA ALA A 49 -2.70 -0.97 -7.62
C ALA A 49 -1.43 -0.09 -7.66
N LEU A 50 -1.07 0.39 -8.85
CA LEU A 50 0.09 1.26 -9.03
C LEU A 50 -0.09 2.63 -8.35
N ASN A 51 -1.30 3.20 -8.38
CA ASN A 51 -1.63 4.42 -7.64
C ASN A 51 -1.49 4.22 -6.13
N ASN A 52 -2.04 3.11 -5.60
CA ASN A 52 -1.95 2.80 -4.19
C ASN A 52 -0.50 2.66 -3.73
N ALA A 53 0.32 1.94 -4.50
CA ALA A 53 1.75 1.81 -4.21
C ALA A 53 2.46 3.17 -4.19
N LYS A 54 2.20 4.01 -5.19
CA LYS A 54 2.77 5.35 -5.25
C LYS A 54 2.30 6.23 -4.09
N ASN A 55 1.01 6.26 -3.78
CA ASN A 55 0.46 7.06 -2.68
C ASN A 55 1.10 6.68 -1.34
N VAL A 56 1.32 5.38 -1.09
CA VAL A 56 1.98 4.91 0.13
C VAL A 56 3.44 5.37 0.18
N GLN A 57 4.17 5.34 -0.95
CA GLN A 57 5.54 5.88 -1.00
C GLN A 57 5.59 7.39 -0.82
N ASP A 58 4.66 8.12 -1.42
CA ASP A 58 4.60 9.59 -1.32
C ASP A 58 4.30 10.02 0.13
N GLU A 59 3.40 9.31 0.84
CA GLU A 59 3.00 9.65 2.20
C GLU A 59 4.06 9.24 3.25
N LEU A 60 4.62 8.04 3.12
CA LEU A 60 5.53 7.48 4.12
C LEU A 60 7.01 7.74 3.82
N GLY A 61 7.33 8.06 2.59
CA GLY A 61 8.70 8.12 2.05
C GLY A 61 9.19 6.74 1.59
N ALA A 62 9.83 6.69 0.42
CA ALA A 62 10.30 5.44 -0.19
C ALA A 62 11.31 4.66 0.70
N SER A 63 12.08 5.34 1.53
CA SER A 63 13.00 4.70 2.48
C SER A 63 12.32 4.06 3.68
N ASN A 64 11.08 4.41 3.95
CA ASN A 64 10.33 3.99 5.15
C ASN A 64 9.31 2.88 4.87
N VAL A 65 9.17 2.44 3.62
CA VAL A 65 8.20 1.42 3.25
C VAL A 65 8.81 0.40 2.27
N ASP A 66 8.48 -0.88 2.49
CA ASP A 66 8.72 -1.98 1.55
C ASP A 66 7.40 -2.32 0.85
N ILE A 67 7.35 -2.17 -0.47
CA ILE A 67 6.15 -2.46 -1.25
C ILE A 67 6.44 -3.59 -2.22
N GLU A 68 5.57 -4.59 -2.23
CA GLU A 68 5.59 -5.68 -3.20
C GLU A 68 4.24 -5.79 -3.92
N ILE A 69 4.27 -5.83 -5.24
CA ILE A 69 3.10 -6.09 -6.10
C ILE A 69 3.24 -7.50 -6.64
N VAL A 70 2.27 -8.37 -6.33
CA VAL A 70 2.27 -9.78 -6.77
C VAL A 70 1.23 -9.96 -7.87
N ALA A 71 1.69 -10.20 -9.10
CA ALA A 71 0.86 -10.43 -10.27
C ALA A 71 0.73 -11.93 -10.57
N TYR A 72 -0.51 -12.43 -10.60
CA TYR A 72 -0.83 -13.82 -10.92
C TYR A 72 -2.21 -13.95 -11.58
N GLY A 73 -2.56 -15.13 -12.09
CA GLY A 73 -3.77 -15.31 -12.86
C GLY A 73 -3.87 -14.28 -13.99
N PRO A 74 -5.06 -13.76 -14.31
CA PRO A 74 -5.21 -12.73 -15.34
C PRO A 74 -4.40 -11.46 -15.10
N GLY A 75 -4.06 -11.14 -13.84
CA GLY A 75 -3.24 -9.99 -13.45
C GLY A 75 -1.81 -10.03 -13.97
N ILE A 76 -1.31 -11.21 -14.39
CA ILE A 76 0.02 -11.34 -14.99
C ILE A 76 0.18 -10.45 -16.24
N ASN A 77 -0.93 -10.14 -16.92
CA ASN A 77 -0.92 -9.29 -18.11
C ASN A 77 -0.50 -7.84 -17.81
N MET A 78 -0.63 -7.38 -16.57
CA MET A 78 -0.14 -6.06 -16.17
C MET A 78 1.37 -5.92 -16.39
N ILE A 79 2.12 -7.00 -16.14
CA ILE A 79 3.59 -7.00 -16.14
C ILE A 79 4.21 -7.58 -17.40
N LYS A 80 3.41 -7.81 -18.45
CA LYS A 80 3.93 -8.20 -19.76
C LYS A 80 4.64 -7.03 -20.43
N PHE A 81 5.62 -7.36 -21.29
CA PHE A 81 6.38 -6.35 -22.03
C PHE A 81 5.47 -5.49 -22.92
N ASP A 82 4.43 -6.08 -23.52
CA ASP A 82 3.45 -5.41 -24.39
C ASP A 82 2.23 -4.82 -23.63
N SER A 83 2.28 -4.80 -22.30
CA SER A 83 1.19 -4.27 -21.47
C SER A 83 0.99 -2.77 -21.65
N VAL A 84 -0.27 -2.34 -21.64
CA VAL A 84 -0.63 -0.90 -21.57
C VAL A 84 -0.13 -0.24 -20.28
N ALA A 85 0.18 -1.02 -19.24
CA ALA A 85 0.72 -0.54 -17.97
C ALA A 85 2.27 -0.56 -17.93
N ASN A 86 2.96 -1.00 -19.00
CA ASN A 86 4.41 -1.24 -19.02
C ASN A 86 5.23 -0.06 -18.48
N SER A 87 5.01 1.16 -18.97
CA SER A 87 5.76 2.34 -18.53
C SER A 87 5.60 2.58 -17.03
N ARG A 88 4.36 2.48 -16.52
CA ARG A 88 4.06 2.68 -15.10
C ARG A 88 4.64 1.59 -14.21
N VAL A 89 4.64 0.34 -14.65
CA VAL A 89 5.30 -0.77 -13.95
C VAL A 89 6.81 -0.55 -13.91
N SER A 90 7.40 -0.12 -15.03
CA SER A 90 8.84 0.21 -15.10
C SER A 90 9.21 1.34 -14.14
N GLU A 91 8.37 2.37 -14.04
CA GLU A 91 8.56 3.48 -13.10
C GLU A 91 8.46 2.99 -11.64
N ALA A 92 7.49 2.13 -11.32
CA ALA A 92 7.35 1.54 -10.00
C ALA A 92 8.61 0.73 -9.60
N ILE A 93 9.14 -0.10 -10.53
CA ILE A 93 10.38 -0.85 -10.29
C ILE A 93 11.56 0.10 -10.04
N LYS A 94 11.71 1.16 -10.85
CA LYS A 94 12.76 2.17 -10.66
C LYS A 94 12.62 2.92 -9.34
N ALA A 95 11.39 3.10 -8.86
CA ALA A 95 11.10 3.70 -7.55
C ALA A 95 11.34 2.72 -6.37
N GLY A 96 11.82 1.50 -6.62
CA GLY A 96 12.16 0.52 -5.59
C GLY A 96 10.98 -0.36 -5.15
N ILE A 97 9.86 -0.35 -5.89
CA ILE A 97 8.74 -1.27 -5.66
C ILE A 97 9.09 -2.62 -6.27
N SER A 98 9.00 -3.70 -5.48
CA SER A 98 9.16 -5.06 -5.95
C SER A 98 7.94 -5.49 -6.76
N VAL A 99 8.16 -5.95 -7.99
CA VAL A 99 7.10 -6.48 -8.86
C VAL A 99 7.36 -7.95 -9.10
N VAL A 100 6.40 -8.80 -8.73
CA VAL A 100 6.55 -10.26 -8.66
C VAL A 100 5.65 -10.95 -9.67
N ALA A 101 6.24 -11.82 -10.47
CA ALA A 101 5.58 -12.68 -11.46
C ALA A 101 5.40 -14.09 -10.90
N CYS A 102 4.17 -14.64 -10.99
CA CYS A 102 3.85 -16.01 -10.62
C CYS A 102 4.22 -17.00 -11.72
N GLU A 103 5.23 -17.84 -11.51
CA GLU A 103 5.66 -18.83 -12.51
C GLU A 103 4.60 -19.91 -12.79
N ASN A 104 3.75 -20.29 -11.82
CA ASN A 104 2.61 -21.18 -12.08
C ASN A 104 1.65 -20.58 -13.11
N THR A 105 1.32 -19.30 -12.99
CA THR A 105 0.50 -18.58 -13.97
C THR A 105 1.18 -18.54 -15.33
N MET A 106 2.48 -18.23 -15.36
CA MET A 106 3.24 -18.16 -16.60
C MET A 106 3.23 -19.50 -17.33
N ARG A 107 3.46 -20.62 -16.63
CA ARG A 107 3.38 -21.96 -17.22
C ARG A 107 2.00 -22.28 -17.79
N ASN A 108 0.95 -21.98 -17.02
CA ASN A 108 -0.43 -22.27 -17.45
C ASN A 108 -0.84 -21.46 -18.69
N LEU A 109 -0.36 -20.23 -18.80
CA LEU A 109 -0.66 -19.33 -19.90
C LEU A 109 0.40 -19.35 -21.01
N LYS A 110 1.42 -20.24 -20.90
CA LYS A 110 2.54 -20.36 -21.85
C LYS A 110 3.29 -19.04 -22.07
N ILE A 111 3.41 -18.24 -21.00
CA ILE A 111 4.18 -16.99 -20.99
C ILE A 111 5.64 -17.32 -20.64
N SER A 112 6.57 -16.85 -21.44
CA SER A 112 8.01 -16.95 -21.19
C SER A 112 8.53 -15.77 -20.36
N ARG A 113 9.74 -15.88 -19.82
CA ARG A 113 10.37 -14.75 -19.11
C ARG A 113 10.67 -13.57 -20.03
N SER A 114 10.88 -13.81 -21.33
CA SER A 114 11.07 -12.75 -22.33
C SER A 114 9.80 -11.93 -22.59
N ASP A 115 8.63 -12.45 -22.25
CA ASP A 115 7.36 -11.73 -22.37
C ASP A 115 7.07 -10.84 -21.17
N ILE A 116 7.88 -10.95 -20.10
CA ILE A 116 7.71 -10.21 -18.86
C ILE A 116 8.69 -9.03 -18.80
N ILE A 117 8.24 -7.94 -18.22
CA ILE A 117 9.02 -6.72 -18.05
C ILE A 117 10.34 -6.98 -17.31
N THR A 118 11.39 -6.31 -17.74
CA THR A 118 12.70 -6.37 -17.08
C THR A 118 12.64 -5.84 -15.65
N GLY A 119 13.27 -6.56 -14.71
CA GLY A 119 13.29 -6.19 -13.30
C GLY A 119 12.19 -6.85 -12.45
N ALA A 120 11.29 -7.63 -13.08
CA ALA A 120 10.35 -8.46 -12.33
C ALA A 120 11.08 -9.60 -11.59
N ILE A 121 10.58 -9.91 -10.40
CA ILE A 121 11.02 -11.03 -9.56
C ILE A 121 10.12 -12.23 -9.83
N TYR A 122 10.68 -13.42 -9.91
CA TYR A 122 9.93 -14.63 -10.21
C TYR A 122 9.76 -15.48 -8.95
N VAL A 123 8.52 -15.93 -8.69
CA VAL A 123 8.21 -16.84 -7.59
C VAL A 123 7.40 -18.03 -8.09
N PRO A 124 7.57 -19.23 -7.53
CA PRO A 124 6.84 -20.42 -7.98
C PRO A 124 5.32 -20.25 -7.94
N ALA A 125 4.78 -19.62 -6.88
CA ALA A 125 3.36 -19.42 -6.68
C ALA A 125 3.06 -18.06 -6.05
N GLY A 126 2.34 -17.19 -6.75
CA GLY A 126 2.04 -15.82 -6.29
C GLY A 126 1.23 -15.80 -4.99
N VAL A 127 0.22 -16.66 -4.84
CA VAL A 127 -0.58 -16.73 -3.61
C VAL A 127 0.25 -17.16 -2.41
N VAL A 128 1.20 -18.09 -2.58
CA VAL A 128 2.13 -18.50 -1.51
C VAL A 128 3.07 -17.35 -1.14
N GLN A 129 3.50 -16.57 -2.11
CA GLN A 129 4.29 -15.37 -1.85
C GLN A 129 3.53 -14.36 -1.00
N ILE A 130 2.25 -14.11 -1.30
CA ILE A 130 1.40 -13.24 -0.50
C ILE A 130 1.27 -13.76 0.95
N MET A 131 1.02 -15.06 1.13
CA MET A 131 0.96 -15.67 2.47
C MET A 131 2.27 -15.47 3.23
N ARG A 132 3.40 -15.69 2.58
CA ARG A 132 4.73 -15.48 3.18
C ARG A 132 4.92 -14.01 3.60
N ARG A 133 4.57 -13.06 2.73
CA ARG A 133 4.67 -11.63 3.05
C ARG A 133 3.79 -11.26 4.24
N GLN A 134 2.57 -11.78 4.31
CA GLN A 134 1.71 -11.56 5.47
C GLN A 134 2.32 -12.10 6.76
N SER A 135 2.94 -13.29 6.75
CA SER A 135 3.65 -13.83 7.92
C SER A 135 4.89 -13.02 8.32
N GLU A 136 5.48 -12.28 7.37
CA GLU A 136 6.60 -11.34 7.58
C GLU A 136 6.12 -9.94 8.01
N GLY A 137 4.82 -9.77 8.25
CA GLY A 137 4.22 -8.53 8.75
C GLY A 137 3.86 -7.51 7.67
N TYR A 138 3.72 -7.93 6.42
CA TYR A 138 3.17 -7.07 5.36
C TYR A 138 1.66 -6.89 5.53
N ALA A 139 1.19 -5.66 5.46
CA ALA A 139 -0.22 -5.38 5.28
C ALA A 139 -0.64 -5.84 3.88
N TYR A 140 -1.76 -6.57 3.79
CA TYR A 140 -2.29 -7.05 2.52
C TYR A 140 -3.38 -6.13 2.00
N VAL A 141 -3.26 -5.75 0.73
CA VAL A 141 -4.28 -4.96 0.01
C VAL A 141 -4.54 -5.57 -1.36
N ARG A 142 -5.82 -5.69 -1.69
CA ARG A 142 -6.31 -6.03 -3.03
C ARG A 142 -7.12 -4.85 -3.57
N PRO A 143 -6.63 -4.14 -4.59
CA PRO A 143 -7.33 -3.04 -5.24
C PRO A 143 -8.55 -3.46 -6.05
#